data_c3e806d54e8d784dead2a1c0cd84b424
#
_entry.id   c3e806d54e8d784dead2a1c0cd84b424
#
_cell.length_a   1.000
_cell.length_b   1.000
_cell.length_c   1.000
_cell.angle_alpha   90.00
_cell.angle_beta   90.00
_cell.angle_gamma   90.00
#
_symmetry.space_group_name_H-M   'P 1'
#
loop_
_entity.id
_entity.type
_entity.pdbx_description
1 polymer ?
#
loop_
_entity_poly.entity_id
_entity_poly.type
_entity_poly.pdbx_seq_one_letter_code
_entity_poly.pdbx_strand_id
1 'polypeptide(L)'
;MSIVLNENEWAKEMIENRQLGTKPFETLKRVARYYIDLGYSKRETRRNVDRFVFQCGESSTAKRWSDKIEKAISLAQKNSAIQIDSIKITQPEIDIIKSIDGMQVQKLAFTLLCLAKYWNIAYPFCDSWVSNKDNEVMRMANIHTSVRKQSQYFHMLMECGLVRPSKKIDNTSIRVLFIEDGDVALEVTDFRNLGYQYLMFCGDTKYFQCQNCGIISKKNKNAEAEESQVRGRRQKYCNDCAVKVNIQKTMIRVMRNREIRDGATGKI
;
A
#
# COMPACT_ATOMS: atom_id res chain seq x y z
N MET A 1 -10.57 0.22 -2.37
CA MET A 1 -10.10 1.01 -1.19
C MET A 1 -8.60 0.77 -1.04
N SER A 2 -7.76 1.78 -0.89
CA SER A 2 -6.33 1.52 -0.62
C SER A 2 -6.20 1.02 0.82
N ILE A 3 -5.61 -0.14 1.01
CA ILE A 3 -5.26 -0.67 2.33
C ILE A 3 -4.13 0.19 2.90
N VAL A 4 -4.30 0.63 4.13
CA VAL A 4 -3.31 1.39 4.90
C VAL A 4 -3.24 0.76 6.27
N LEU A 5 -2.07 0.32 6.69
CA LEU A 5 -1.87 -0.33 7.99
C LEU A 5 -1.93 0.67 9.13
N ASN A 6 -1.23 1.79 9.01
CA ASN A 6 -1.23 2.88 9.98
C ASN A 6 -1.87 4.13 9.34
N GLU A 7 -3.16 4.35 9.62
CA GLU A 7 -3.90 5.49 9.06
C GLU A 7 -3.38 6.84 9.59
N ASN A 8 -2.85 6.87 10.81
CA ASN A 8 -2.34 8.12 11.41
C ASN A 8 -1.03 8.56 10.77
N GLU A 9 -0.08 7.66 10.57
CA GLU A 9 1.18 7.96 9.88
C GLU A 9 0.92 8.35 8.41
N TRP A 10 0.05 7.61 7.75
CA TRP A 10 -0.33 7.91 6.37
C TRP A 10 -1.01 9.29 6.26
N ALA A 11 -1.92 9.64 7.18
CA ALA A 11 -2.58 10.94 7.18
C ALA A 11 -1.60 12.07 7.42
N LYS A 12 -0.64 11.89 8.34
CA LYS A 12 0.45 12.83 8.60
C LYS A 12 1.28 13.08 7.33
N GLU A 13 1.68 12.01 6.64
CA GLU A 13 2.42 12.11 5.37
C GLU A 13 1.62 12.88 4.30
N MET A 14 0.32 12.62 4.15
CA MET A 14 -0.55 13.34 3.22
C MET A 14 -0.64 14.83 3.53
N ILE A 15 -0.72 15.21 4.82
CA ILE A 15 -0.76 16.59 5.29
C ILE A 15 0.57 17.28 4.98
N GLU A 16 1.70 16.68 5.32
CA GLU A 16 3.05 17.21 5.10
C GLU A 16 3.34 17.42 3.60
N ASN A 17 2.96 16.45 2.78
CA ASN A 17 3.13 16.50 1.33
C ASN A 17 2.04 17.31 0.59
N ARG A 18 1.02 17.82 1.29
CA ARG A 18 -0.10 18.58 0.72
C ARG A 18 -0.78 17.85 -0.43
N GLN A 19 -1.12 16.58 -0.24
CA GLN A 19 -1.66 15.71 -1.29
C GLN A 19 -3.04 15.17 -0.93
N LEU A 20 -4.04 15.40 -1.79
CA LEU A 20 -5.37 14.79 -1.68
C LEU A 20 -5.42 13.38 -2.29
N GLY A 21 -4.42 13.03 -3.11
CA GLY A 21 -4.36 11.72 -3.78
C GLY A 21 -5.47 11.50 -4.81
N THR A 22 -5.56 10.28 -5.31
CA THR A 22 -6.55 9.91 -6.35
C THR A 22 -7.96 9.68 -5.81
N LYS A 23 -8.12 9.49 -4.50
CA LYS A 23 -9.41 9.29 -3.81
C LYS A 23 -9.60 10.35 -2.70
N PRO A 24 -9.87 11.61 -3.06
CA PRO A 24 -9.86 12.74 -2.11
C PRO A 24 -10.77 12.53 -0.90
N PHE A 25 -11.95 11.93 -1.08
CA PHE A 25 -12.88 11.69 0.03
C PHE A 25 -12.32 10.72 1.08
N GLU A 26 -11.63 9.66 0.65
CA GLU A 26 -10.98 8.71 1.57
C GLU A 26 -9.82 9.38 2.31
N THR A 27 -9.08 10.25 1.62
CA THR A 27 -8.02 11.07 2.24
C THR A 27 -8.59 11.98 3.31
N LEU A 28 -9.66 12.73 3.00
CA LEU A 28 -10.31 13.61 3.96
C LEU A 28 -10.82 12.86 5.20
N LYS A 29 -11.40 11.67 5.02
CA LYS A 29 -11.88 10.84 6.11
C LYS A 29 -10.74 10.41 7.05
N ARG A 30 -9.60 9.99 6.51
CA ARG A 30 -8.43 9.60 7.30
C ARG A 30 -7.76 10.80 7.97
N VAL A 31 -7.63 11.91 7.27
CA VAL A 31 -7.11 13.17 7.85
C VAL A 31 -8.02 13.67 8.98
N ALA A 32 -9.33 13.56 8.82
CA ALA A 32 -10.28 13.92 9.89
C ALA A 32 -10.13 13.00 11.12
N ARG A 33 -9.97 11.68 10.92
CA ARG A 33 -9.70 10.74 12.02
C ARG A 33 -8.41 11.07 12.75
N TYR A 34 -7.34 11.33 12.03
CA TYR A 34 -6.07 11.73 12.61
C TYR A 34 -6.22 12.91 13.57
N TYR A 35 -6.94 13.96 13.19
CA TYR A 35 -7.18 15.10 14.08
C TYR A 35 -8.08 14.74 15.28
N ILE A 36 -9.09 13.89 15.07
CA ILE A 36 -9.97 13.41 16.16
C ILE A 36 -9.15 12.57 17.16
N ASP A 37 -8.29 11.67 16.68
CA ASP A 37 -7.43 10.84 17.52
C ASP A 37 -6.40 11.67 18.31
N LEU A 38 -5.99 12.84 17.80
CA LEU A 38 -5.20 13.83 18.51
C LEU A 38 -6.00 14.63 19.55
N GLY A 39 -7.29 14.37 19.72
CA GLY A 39 -8.16 15.02 20.71
C GLY A 39 -8.80 16.34 20.24
N TYR A 40 -8.70 16.70 18.96
CA TYR A 40 -9.35 17.91 18.46
C TYR A 40 -10.87 17.77 18.44
N SER A 41 -11.57 18.84 18.88
CA SER A 41 -13.02 18.95 18.77
C SER A 41 -13.49 18.90 17.29
N LYS A 42 -14.78 18.61 17.07
CA LYS A 42 -15.36 18.63 15.70
C LYS A 42 -15.09 19.95 14.97
N ARG A 43 -15.19 21.09 15.69
CA ARG A 43 -14.97 22.43 15.10
C ARG A 43 -13.50 22.64 14.71
N GLU A 44 -12.57 22.20 15.53
CA GLU A 44 -11.13 22.30 15.26
C GLU A 44 -10.72 21.33 14.14
N THR A 45 -11.21 20.10 14.17
CA THR A 45 -11.03 19.14 13.10
C THR A 45 -11.49 19.72 11.76
N ARG A 46 -12.69 20.33 11.71
CA ARG A 46 -13.19 21.01 10.52
C ARG A 46 -12.21 22.08 10.03
N ARG A 47 -11.76 22.96 10.90
CA ARG A 47 -10.81 24.01 10.57
C ARG A 47 -9.48 23.48 10.02
N ASN A 48 -8.96 22.41 10.60
CA ASN A 48 -7.72 21.78 10.16
C ASN A 48 -7.87 21.07 8.81
N VAL A 49 -8.98 20.39 8.59
CA VAL A 49 -9.29 19.76 7.28
C VAL A 49 -9.48 20.81 6.19
N ASP A 50 -10.19 21.91 6.49
CA ASP A 50 -10.33 23.04 5.55
C ASP A 50 -8.97 23.64 5.16
N ARG A 51 -8.07 23.82 6.16
CA ARG A 51 -6.68 24.29 5.92
C ARG A 51 -5.91 23.30 5.04
N PHE A 52 -6.02 22.00 5.30
CA PHE A 52 -5.37 20.97 4.49
C PHE A 52 -5.86 21.02 3.02
N VAL A 53 -7.17 21.10 2.78
CA VAL A 53 -7.75 21.20 1.43
C VAL A 53 -7.22 22.45 0.72
N PHE A 54 -7.16 23.59 1.41
CA PHE A 54 -6.61 24.83 0.87
C PHE A 54 -5.12 24.69 0.51
N GLN A 55 -4.32 24.05 1.37
CA GLN A 55 -2.89 23.78 1.12
C GLN A 55 -2.65 22.84 -0.07
N CYS A 56 -3.63 21.99 -0.40
CA CYS A 56 -3.60 21.15 -1.59
C CYS A 56 -4.00 21.90 -2.89
N GLY A 57 -4.20 23.20 -2.83
CA GLY A 57 -4.57 24.02 -3.99
C GLY A 57 -6.07 24.02 -4.31
N GLU A 58 -6.92 23.51 -3.40
CA GLU A 58 -8.38 23.48 -3.58
C GLU A 58 -9.07 24.51 -2.66
N SER A 59 -10.18 25.09 -3.11
CA SER A 59 -10.98 25.98 -2.29
C SER A 59 -11.93 25.19 -1.38
N SER A 60 -11.68 25.19 -0.07
CA SER A 60 -12.52 24.51 0.90
C SER A 60 -13.92 25.11 1.02
N THR A 61 -14.08 26.39 0.64
CA THR A 61 -15.37 27.10 0.66
C THR A 61 -16.26 26.76 -0.52
N ALA A 62 -15.73 26.14 -1.58
CA ALA A 62 -16.56 25.64 -2.66
C ALA A 62 -17.57 24.61 -2.13
N LYS A 63 -18.85 24.74 -2.50
CA LYS A 63 -19.95 23.88 -2.02
C LYS A 63 -19.60 22.40 -2.10
N ARG A 64 -18.98 21.96 -3.21
CA ARG A 64 -18.56 20.55 -3.41
C ARG A 64 -17.60 20.02 -2.32
N TRP A 65 -16.73 20.86 -1.77
CA TRP A 65 -15.77 20.48 -0.73
C TRP A 65 -16.39 20.55 0.65
N SER A 66 -17.20 21.59 0.93
CA SER A 66 -17.89 21.75 2.21
C SER A 66 -18.68 20.50 2.60
N ASP A 67 -19.52 20.00 1.68
CA ASP A 67 -20.35 18.81 1.94
C ASP A 67 -19.50 17.53 2.11
N LYS A 68 -18.43 17.38 1.30
CA LYS A 68 -17.52 16.25 1.44
C LYS A 68 -16.76 16.24 2.76
N ILE A 69 -16.30 17.41 3.21
CA ILE A 69 -15.57 17.57 4.47
C ILE A 69 -16.50 17.24 5.64
N GLU A 70 -17.74 17.79 5.65
CA GLU A 70 -18.70 17.51 6.73
C GLU A 70 -19.03 16.01 6.80
N LYS A 71 -19.28 15.37 5.66
CA LYS A 71 -19.52 13.93 5.58
C LYS A 71 -18.30 13.13 6.03
N ALA A 72 -17.09 13.53 5.66
CA ALA A 72 -15.84 12.87 6.05
C ALA A 72 -15.64 12.92 7.57
N ILE A 73 -15.86 14.08 8.20
CA ILE A 73 -15.76 14.27 9.64
C ILE A 73 -16.81 13.43 10.37
N SER A 74 -18.07 13.45 9.92
CA SER A 74 -19.14 12.66 10.51
C SER A 74 -18.88 11.15 10.46
N LEU A 75 -18.24 10.66 9.41
CA LEU A 75 -17.83 9.27 9.29
C LEU A 75 -16.58 8.97 10.13
N ALA A 76 -15.65 9.93 10.23
CA ALA A 76 -14.46 9.79 11.03
C ALA A 76 -14.76 9.64 12.54
N GLN A 77 -15.80 10.29 13.03
CA GLN A 77 -16.24 10.20 14.43
C GLN A 77 -16.80 8.82 14.84
N LYS A 78 -17.16 7.98 13.86
CA LYS A 78 -17.78 6.67 14.13
C LYS A 78 -16.77 5.56 14.42
N ASN A 79 -15.55 5.70 13.96
CA ASN A 79 -14.50 4.66 14.08
C ASN A 79 -13.15 5.32 14.29
N SER A 80 -12.35 4.77 15.19
CA SER A 80 -10.94 5.15 15.37
C SER A 80 -10.09 4.83 14.14
N ALA A 81 -8.93 5.46 14.01
CA ALA A 81 -7.98 5.13 12.95
C ALA A 81 -7.45 3.69 13.11
N ILE A 82 -7.25 3.03 11.98
CA ILE A 82 -6.62 1.72 11.95
C ILE A 82 -5.13 1.90 12.24
N GLN A 83 -4.63 1.21 13.24
CA GLN A 83 -3.22 1.20 13.64
C GLN A 83 -2.76 -0.25 13.75
N ILE A 84 -2.16 -0.75 12.70
CA ILE A 84 -1.62 -2.10 12.59
C ILE A 84 -0.15 -1.97 12.20
N ASP A 85 0.75 -2.51 13.01
CA ASP A 85 2.19 -2.43 12.73
C ASP A 85 2.59 -3.40 11.62
N SER A 86 2.13 -4.65 11.71
CA SER A 86 2.39 -5.68 10.72
C SER A 86 1.28 -6.74 10.68
N ILE A 87 1.17 -7.44 9.57
CA ILE A 87 0.38 -8.66 9.45
C ILE A 87 1.32 -9.87 9.55
N LYS A 88 1.11 -10.69 10.58
CA LYS A 88 1.91 -11.87 10.84
C LYS A 88 1.36 -13.06 10.04
N ILE A 89 2.21 -13.64 9.21
CA ILE A 89 1.93 -14.87 8.45
C ILE A 89 2.69 -16.00 9.09
N THR A 90 1.99 -17.09 9.39
CA THR A 90 2.55 -18.23 10.13
C THR A 90 3.17 -19.26 9.18
N GLN A 91 4.02 -20.15 9.73
CA GLN A 91 4.65 -21.20 8.93
C GLN A 91 3.62 -22.20 8.36
N PRO A 92 2.62 -22.69 9.12
CA PRO A 92 1.56 -23.54 8.55
C PRO A 92 0.84 -22.89 7.35
N GLU A 93 0.53 -21.59 7.43
CA GLU A 93 -0.10 -20.87 6.34
C GLU A 93 0.78 -20.79 5.07
N ILE A 94 2.08 -20.60 5.27
CA ILE A 94 3.06 -20.62 4.17
C ILE A 94 3.15 -22.01 3.55
N ASP A 95 3.13 -23.06 4.35
CA ASP A 95 3.22 -24.44 3.86
C ASP A 95 1.97 -24.82 3.05
N ILE A 96 0.78 -24.39 3.50
CA ILE A 96 -0.47 -24.52 2.72
C ILE A 96 -0.34 -23.78 1.38
N ILE A 97 0.13 -22.53 1.37
CA ILE A 97 0.29 -21.78 0.13
C ILE A 97 1.29 -22.47 -0.83
N LYS A 98 2.40 -22.96 -0.31
CA LYS A 98 3.42 -23.67 -1.12
C LYS A 98 2.93 -24.98 -1.70
N SER A 99 1.94 -25.64 -1.08
CA SER A 99 1.35 -26.88 -1.61
C SER A 99 0.42 -26.64 -2.81
N ILE A 100 0.05 -25.39 -3.10
CA ILE A 100 -0.83 -25.05 -4.23
C ILE A 100 -0.04 -25.08 -5.54
N ASP A 101 -0.60 -25.72 -6.56
CA ASP A 101 -0.03 -25.71 -7.89
C ASP A 101 -0.13 -24.33 -8.55
N GLY A 102 1.00 -23.84 -9.06
CA GLY A 102 1.07 -22.63 -9.86
C GLY A 102 1.36 -21.37 -9.05
N MET A 103 2.51 -20.75 -9.33
CA MET A 103 3.01 -19.55 -8.66
C MET A 103 2.02 -18.37 -8.65
N GLN A 104 1.18 -18.23 -9.70
CA GLN A 104 0.21 -17.13 -9.73
C GLN A 104 -0.93 -17.37 -8.72
N VAL A 105 -1.34 -18.64 -8.55
CA VAL A 105 -2.36 -19.02 -7.57
C VAL A 105 -1.82 -18.87 -6.14
N GLN A 106 -0.55 -19.24 -5.91
CA GLN A 106 0.12 -19.01 -4.63
C GLN A 106 0.18 -17.53 -4.27
N LYS A 107 0.54 -16.65 -5.21
CA LYS A 107 0.53 -15.19 -5.00
C LYS A 107 -0.86 -14.66 -4.67
N LEU A 108 -1.89 -15.18 -5.33
CA LEU A 108 -3.28 -14.83 -5.04
C LEU A 108 -3.68 -15.30 -3.63
N ALA A 109 -3.38 -16.54 -3.26
CA ALA A 109 -3.64 -17.10 -1.94
C ALA A 109 -2.96 -16.26 -0.84
N PHE A 110 -1.67 -15.95 -1.00
CA PHE A 110 -0.93 -15.09 -0.08
C PHE A 110 -1.58 -13.71 0.07
N THR A 111 -1.98 -13.10 -1.03
CA THR A 111 -2.63 -11.78 -1.01
C THR A 111 -3.97 -11.82 -0.29
N LEU A 112 -4.79 -12.84 -0.55
CA LEU A 112 -6.09 -13.03 0.12
C LEU A 112 -5.90 -13.27 1.62
N LEU A 113 -4.91 -14.06 2.03
CA LEU A 113 -4.56 -14.30 3.42
C LEU A 113 -4.19 -13.00 4.15
N CYS A 114 -3.29 -12.20 3.55
CA CYS A 114 -2.91 -10.89 4.11
C CYS A 114 -4.13 -9.96 4.28
N LEU A 115 -5.02 -9.93 3.28
CA LEU A 115 -6.25 -9.14 3.32
C LEU A 115 -7.21 -9.63 4.40
N ALA A 116 -7.42 -10.94 4.52
CA ALA A 116 -8.30 -11.52 5.52
C ALA A 116 -7.82 -11.21 6.94
N LYS A 117 -6.52 -11.39 7.20
CA LYS A 117 -5.92 -11.04 8.50
C LYS A 117 -6.00 -9.54 8.78
N TYR A 118 -5.76 -8.69 7.80
CA TYR A 118 -5.93 -7.25 7.95
C TYR A 118 -7.38 -6.90 8.35
N TRP A 119 -8.37 -7.46 7.65
CA TRP A 119 -9.77 -7.18 7.93
C TRP A 119 -10.21 -7.72 9.29
N ASN A 120 -9.70 -8.88 9.72
CA ASN A 120 -9.97 -9.44 11.05
C ASN A 120 -9.44 -8.54 12.17
N ILE A 121 -8.25 -7.93 12.00
CA ILE A 121 -7.70 -6.98 12.98
C ILE A 121 -8.46 -5.66 12.95
N ALA A 122 -8.70 -5.11 11.75
CA ALA A 122 -9.38 -3.84 11.59
C ALA A 122 -10.87 -3.89 12.01
N TYR A 123 -11.49 -5.04 11.84
CA TYR A 123 -12.91 -5.29 12.13
C TYR A 123 -13.09 -6.71 12.70
N PRO A 124 -13.08 -6.90 14.02
CA PRO A 124 -13.08 -8.23 14.66
C PRO A 124 -14.21 -9.18 14.26
N PHE A 125 -15.32 -8.64 13.76
CA PHE A 125 -16.47 -9.44 13.29
C PHE A 125 -16.43 -9.77 11.80
N CYS A 126 -15.30 -9.52 11.13
CA CYS A 126 -15.18 -9.73 9.68
C CYS A 126 -15.12 -11.20 9.28
N ASP A 127 -14.76 -12.10 10.21
CA ASP A 127 -14.75 -13.56 10.01
C ASP A 127 -14.05 -13.99 8.70
N SER A 128 -12.87 -13.41 8.47
CA SER A 128 -12.00 -13.70 7.33
C SER A 128 -12.59 -13.40 5.94
N TRP A 129 -13.63 -12.55 5.87
CA TRP A 129 -14.19 -12.08 4.63
C TRP A 129 -13.37 -10.96 4.00
N VAL A 130 -13.02 -11.16 2.74
CA VAL A 130 -12.34 -10.17 1.89
C VAL A 130 -13.37 -9.62 0.90
N SER A 131 -13.71 -8.33 1.05
CA SER A 131 -14.67 -7.62 0.21
C SER A 131 -14.01 -6.66 -0.78
N ASN A 132 -12.71 -6.84 -1.03
CA ASN A 132 -11.98 -6.08 -2.03
C ASN A 132 -12.40 -6.51 -3.44
N LYS A 133 -12.42 -5.56 -4.38
CA LYS A 133 -12.68 -5.87 -5.79
C LYS A 133 -11.58 -6.77 -6.35
N ASP A 134 -11.93 -7.72 -7.20
CA ASP A 134 -10.99 -8.68 -7.80
C ASP A 134 -9.80 -7.98 -8.46
N ASN A 135 -10.03 -6.89 -9.19
CA ASN A 135 -8.95 -6.13 -9.83
C ASN A 135 -7.99 -5.46 -8.83
N GLU A 136 -8.47 -5.09 -7.63
CA GLU A 136 -7.60 -4.56 -6.56
C GLU A 136 -6.75 -5.69 -5.96
N VAL A 137 -7.36 -6.86 -5.73
CA VAL A 137 -6.65 -8.06 -5.23
C VAL A 137 -5.59 -8.50 -6.23
N MET A 138 -5.94 -8.62 -7.52
CA MET A 138 -5.00 -9.00 -8.58
C MET A 138 -3.83 -8.02 -8.71
N ARG A 139 -4.11 -6.72 -8.57
CA ARG A 139 -3.06 -5.68 -8.59
C ARG A 139 -2.11 -5.82 -7.41
N MET A 140 -2.61 -6.06 -6.18
CA MET A 140 -1.77 -6.29 -4.99
C MET A 140 -0.96 -7.59 -5.10
N ALA A 141 -1.55 -8.62 -5.70
CA ALA A 141 -0.87 -9.88 -6.01
C ALA A 141 0.13 -9.78 -7.17
N ASN A 142 0.24 -8.64 -7.86
CA ASN A 142 1.05 -8.46 -9.06
C ASN A 142 0.73 -9.51 -10.15
N ILE A 143 -0.56 -9.77 -10.36
CA ILE A 143 -1.06 -10.70 -11.37
C ILE A 143 -1.67 -9.88 -12.50
N HIS A 144 -1.02 -9.91 -13.66
CA HIS A 144 -1.45 -9.21 -14.87
C HIS A 144 -1.91 -10.25 -15.90
N THR A 145 -3.21 -10.52 -15.92
CA THR A 145 -3.78 -11.54 -16.82
C THR A 145 -5.23 -11.20 -17.20
N SER A 146 -5.79 -11.91 -18.17
CA SER A 146 -7.19 -11.73 -18.59
C SER A 146 -8.17 -12.07 -17.46
N VAL A 147 -9.36 -11.45 -17.48
CA VAL A 147 -10.44 -11.71 -16.51
C VAL A 147 -10.78 -13.21 -16.43
N ARG A 148 -10.82 -13.90 -17.57
CA ARG A 148 -11.06 -15.34 -17.60
C ARG A 148 -10.03 -16.13 -16.79
N LYS A 149 -8.74 -15.81 -16.92
CA LYS A 149 -7.69 -16.46 -16.13
C LYS A 149 -7.75 -16.08 -14.65
N GLN A 150 -8.14 -14.85 -14.33
CA GLN A 150 -8.37 -14.44 -12.94
C GLN A 150 -9.44 -15.30 -12.28
N SER A 151 -10.58 -15.49 -12.96
CA SER A 151 -11.67 -16.36 -12.48
C SER A 151 -11.20 -17.80 -12.30
N GLN A 152 -10.36 -18.32 -13.22
CA GLN A 152 -9.77 -19.65 -13.08
C GLN A 152 -8.90 -19.79 -11.82
N TYR A 153 -8.10 -18.78 -11.47
CA TYR A 153 -7.28 -18.81 -10.25
C TYR A 153 -8.13 -18.82 -8.97
N PHE A 154 -9.21 -18.03 -8.94
CA PHE A 154 -10.15 -18.12 -7.82
C PHE A 154 -10.83 -19.48 -7.73
N HIS A 155 -11.22 -20.06 -8.87
CA HIS A 155 -11.82 -21.39 -8.92
C HIS A 155 -10.86 -22.47 -8.39
N MET A 156 -9.59 -22.44 -8.78
CA MET A 156 -8.57 -23.36 -8.25
C MET A 156 -8.47 -23.28 -6.71
N LEU A 157 -8.49 -22.08 -6.14
CA LEU A 157 -8.48 -21.91 -4.68
C LEU A 157 -9.75 -22.45 -4.00
N MET A 158 -10.91 -22.38 -4.70
CA MET A 158 -12.17 -22.96 -4.22
C MET A 158 -12.11 -24.49 -4.25
N GLU A 159 -11.60 -25.08 -5.32
CA GLU A 159 -11.43 -26.53 -5.46
C GLU A 159 -10.48 -27.10 -4.40
N CYS A 160 -9.41 -26.36 -4.05
CA CYS A 160 -8.53 -26.72 -2.94
C CYS A 160 -9.18 -26.50 -1.56
N GLY A 161 -10.42 -26.01 -1.48
CA GLY A 161 -11.10 -25.74 -0.21
C GLY A 161 -10.52 -24.57 0.60
N LEU A 162 -9.64 -23.77 0.01
CA LEU A 162 -8.93 -22.69 0.73
C LEU A 162 -9.76 -21.41 0.81
N VAL A 163 -10.70 -21.20 -0.10
CA VAL A 163 -11.58 -20.04 -0.11
C VAL A 163 -13.03 -20.42 -0.41
N ARG A 164 -13.97 -19.60 0.04
CA ARG A 164 -15.40 -19.79 -0.21
C ARG A 164 -16.01 -18.47 -0.69
N PRO A 165 -16.73 -18.44 -1.82
CA PRO A 165 -17.44 -17.25 -2.28
C PRO A 165 -18.67 -16.98 -1.42
N SER A 166 -19.13 -15.73 -1.42
CA SER A 166 -20.40 -15.37 -0.81
C SER A 166 -21.57 -16.03 -1.52
N LYS A 167 -22.56 -16.47 -0.74
CA LYS A 167 -23.81 -17.01 -1.29
C LYS A 167 -24.79 -15.91 -1.73
N LYS A 168 -24.54 -14.63 -1.37
CA LYS A 168 -25.41 -13.51 -1.73
C LYS A 168 -25.18 -13.13 -3.18
N ILE A 169 -26.25 -13.00 -3.93
CA ILE A 169 -26.24 -12.47 -5.29
C ILE A 169 -25.61 -11.06 -5.26
N ASP A 170 -24.83 -10.73 -6.25
CA ASP A 170 -24.08 -9.44 -6.37
C ASP A 170 -23.04 -9.16 -5.29
N ASN A 171 -22.65 -10.15 -4.50
CA ASN A 171 -21.57 -10.02 -3.52
C ASN A 171 -20.34 -10.82 -3.96
N THR A 172 -19.27 -10.12 -4.38
CA THR A 172 -17.99 -10.71 -4.78
C THR A 172 -17.06 -11.01 -3.59
N SER A 173 -17.56 -10.93 -2.36
CA SER A 173 -16.73 -11.22 -1.17
C SER A 173 -16.33 -12.69 -1.12
N ILE A 174 -15.09 -12.91 -0.70
CA ILE A 174 -14.47 -14.23 -0.57
C ILE A 174 -14.06 -14.43 0.87
N ARG A 175 -14.43 -15.57 1.47
CA ARG A 175 -13.95 -15.98 2.80
C ARG A 175 -12.70 -16.83 2.66
N VAL A 176 -11.65 -16.48 3.39
CA VAL A 176 -10.42 -17.26 3.50
C VAL A 176 -10.58 -18.29 4.61
N LEU A 177 -10.23 -19.56 4.35
CA LEU A 177 -10.48 -20.69 5.25
C LEU A 177 -9.22 -21.31 5.86
N PHE A 178 -8.02 -20.84 5.47
CA PHE A 178 -6.73 -21.41 5.87
C PHE A 178 -5.90 -20.46 6.75
N ILE A 179 -6.58 -19.71 7.63
CA ILE A 179 -5.90 -18.92 8.65
C ILE A 179 -5.61 -19.87 9.80
N GLU A 180 -4.31 -20.03 10.11
CA GLU A 180 -3.85 -20.95 11.14
C GLU A 180 -2.89 -20.26 12.10
N ASP A 181 -2.92 -20.68 13.37
CA ASP A 181 -1.96 -20.25 14.38
C ASP A 181 -0.65 -21.03 14.24
N GLY A 182 0.46 -20.42 14.61
CA GLY A 182 1.79 -21.06 14.57
C GLY A 182 2.92 -20.04 14.66
N ASP A 183 4.14 -20.52 14.47
CA ASP A 183 5.32 -19.67 14.46
C ASP A 183 5.27 -18.69 13.29
N VAL A 184 5.63 -17.44 13.54
CA VAL A 184 5.63 -16.37 12.53
C VAL A 184 6.77 -16.62 11.54
N ALA A 185 6.42 -16.86 10.29
CA ALA A 185 7.36 -17.04 9.18
C ALA A 185 7.69 -15.73 8.47
N LEU A 186 6.71 -14.81 8.36
CA LEU A 186 6.84 -13.54 7.66
C LEU A 186 5.97 -12.47 8.31
N GLU A 187 6.51 -11.26 8.41
CA GLU A 187 5.75 -10.06 8.77
C GLU A 187 5.58 -9.13 7.56
N VAL A 188 4.33 -8.79 7.26
CA VAL A 188 3.97 -7.90 6.15
C VAL A 188 3.66 -6.51 6.72
N THR A 189 4.51 -5.55 6.43
CA THR A 189 4.38 -4.14 6.86
C THR A 189 3.86 -3.22 5.75
N ASP A 190 3.68 -3.74 4.54
CA ASP A 190 3.26 -2.96 3.37
C ASP A 190 2.39 -3.81 2.44
N PHE A 191 1.22 -3.29 2.05
CA PHE A 191 0.30 -3.98 1.15
C PHE A 191 0.55 -3.67 -0.34
N ARG A 192 1.57 -2.87 -0.63
CA ARG A 192 2.00 -2.65 -2.01
C ARG A 192 2.80 -3.85 -2.49
N ASN A 193 2.46 -4.37 -3.66
CA ASN A 193 3.17 -5.47 -4.31
C ASN A 193 3.32 -6.75 -3.44
N LEU A 194 2.23 -7.20 -2.79
CA LEU A 194 2.22 -8.43 -1.98
C LEU A 194 2.73 -9.65 -2.74
N GLY A 195 2.37 -9.78 -4.02
CA GLY A 195 2.88 -10.87 -4.85
C GLY A 195 4.41 -10.86 -5.02
N TYR A 196 5.04 -9.69 -5.05
CA TYR A 196 6.51 -9.59 -5.10
C TYR A 196 7.14 -9.87 -3.73
N GLN A 197 6.48 -9.49 -2.64
CA GLN A 197 6.93 -9.84 -1.29
C GLN A 197 6.94 -11.36 -1.09
N TYR A 198 5.89 -12.05 -1.53
CA TYR A 198 5.83 -13.52 -1.51
C TYR A 198 6.97 -14.15 -2.33
N LEU A 199 7.21 -13.68 -3.56
CA LEU A 199 8.28 -14.19 -4.40
C LEU A 199 9.67 -13.96 -3.78
N MET A 200 9.90 -12.78 -3.21
CA MET A 200 11.16 -12.47 -2.51
C MET A 200 11.33 -13.37 -1.27
N PHE A 201 10.27 -13.62 -0.51
CA PHE A 201 10.27 -14.56 0.62
C PHE A 201 10.59 -16.00 0.16
N CYS A 202 10.10 -16.43 -1.01
CA CYS A 202 10.43 -17.71 -1.63
C CYS A 202 11.87 -17.78 -2.19
N GLY A 203 12.67 -16.71 -2.05
CA GLY A 203 14.07 -16.69 -2.47
C GLY A 203 14.29 -16.22 -3.93
N ASP A 204 13.28 -15.65 -4.61
CA ASP A 204 13.47 -15.10 -5.95
C ASP A 204 14.29 -13.82 -5.91
N THR A 205 15.54 -13.91 -6.36
CA THR A 205 16.54 -12.84 -6.35
C THR A 205 16.25 -11.69 -7.33
N LYS A 206 15.22 -11.84 -8.20
CA LYS A 206 14.79 -10.79 -9.13
C LYS A 206 14.07 -9.62 -8.45
N TYR A 207 13.77 -9.75 -7.15
CA TYR A 207 13.09 -8.73 -6.37
C TYR A 207 14.03 -8.11 -5.33
N PHE A 208 13.74 -6.87 -4.95
CA PHE A 208 14.51 -6.15 -3.93
C PHE A 208 13.60 -5.16 -3.19
N GLN A 209 14.01 -4.79 -1.98
CA GLN A 209 13.36 -3.75 -1.21
C GLN A 209 13.95 -2.38 -1.52
N CYS A 210 13.12 -1.41 -1.88
CA CYS A 210 13.54 -0.04 -2.15
C CYS A 210 14.05 0.63 -0.87
N GLN A 211 15.27 1.16 -0.89
CA GLN A 211 15.90 1.81 0.26
C GLN A 211 15.22 3.13 0.68
N ASN A 212 14.42 3.75 -0.19
CA ASN A 212 13.78 5.02 0.10
C ASN A 212 12.34 4.89 0.60
N CYS A 213 11.52 3.99 0.02
CA CYS A 213 10.10 3.87 0.34
C CYS A 213 9.68 2.48 0.82
N GLY A 214 10.63 1.55 0.99
CA GLY A 214 10.39 0.20 1.51
C GLY A 214 9.66 -0.76 0.55
N ILE A 215 9.06 -0.28 -0.55
CA ILE A 215 8.31 -1.13 -1.48
C ILE A 215 9.18 -2.24 -2.07
N ILE A 216 8.64 -3.45 -2.17
CA ILE A 216 9.29 -4.52 -2.92
C ILE A 216 9.04 -4.31 -4.41
N SER A 217 10.11 -4.28 -5.18
CA SER A 217 10.10 -4.01 -6.62
C SER A 217 10.90 -5.05 -7.39
N LYS A 218 10.55 -5.26 -8.66
CA LYS A 218 11.31 -6.11 -9.55
C LYS A 218 12.55 -5.35 -10.06
N LYS A 219 13.71 -6.02 -10.14
CA LYS A 219 14.93 -5.48 -10.74
C LYS A 219 14.70 -5.20 -12.23
N ASN A 220 15.34 -4.17 -12.77
CA ASN A 220 15.32 -3.89 -14.19
C ASN A 220 16.16 -4.95 -14.94
N LYS A 221 15.74 -5.34 -16.15
CA LYS A 221 16.43 -6.35 -16.95
C LYS A 221 17.93 -6.05 -17.19
N ASN A 222 18.30 -4.79 -17.30
CA ASN A 222 19.70 -4.38 -17.49
C ASN A 222 20.54 -4.60 -16.22
N ALA A 223 19.94 -4.53 -15.03
CA ALA A 223 20.63 -4.85 -13.77
C ALA A 223 20.84 -6.36 -13.59
N GLU A 224 19.98 -7.20 -14.17
CA GLU A 224 20.14 -8.67 -14.19
C GLU A 224 21.32 -9.11 -15.08
N ALA A 225 21.56 -8.41 -16.18
CA ALA A 225 22.66 -8.70 -17.11
C ALA A 225 24.03 -8.22 -16.59
N GLU A 226 24.07 -7.13 -15.82
CA GLU A 226 25.30 -6.56 -15.26
C GLU A 226 25.81 -7.31 -14.02
N GLU A 227 24.95 -8.02 -13.26
CA GLU A 227 25.37 -8.86 -12.13
C GLU A 227 26.25 -10.07 -12.57
N SER A 228 26.23 -10.43 -13.87
CA SER A 228 26.98 -11.58 -14.40
C SER A 228 28.37 -11.23 -14.93
N GLN A 229 28.77 -9.98 -15.15
CA GLN A 229 30.02 -9.67 -15.80
C GLN A 229 30.93 -8.57 -15.22
N VAL A 230 30.50 -7.56 -14.51
CA VAL A 230 31.40 -6.55 -13.89
C VAL A 230 30.66 -5.85 -12.76
N ARG A 231 31.23 -5.72 -11.53
CA ARG A 231 30.85 -4.82 -10.40
C ARG A 231 29.61 -3.94 -10.62
N GLY A 232 28.48 -4.54 -11.00
CA GLY A 232 27.23 -3.90 -11.32
C GLY A 232 26.70 -3.14 -10.10
N ARG A 233 26.30 -1.89 -10.26
CA ARG A 233 25.65 -1.11 -9.20
C ARG A 233 24.31 -1.76 -8.90
N ARG A 234 24.20 -2.45 -7.75
CA ARG A 234 22.93 -3.02 -7.28
C ARG A 234 21.85 -1.95 -7.29
N GLN A 235 20.71 -2.25 -7.91
CA GLN A 235 19.57 -1.36 -7.92
C GLN A 235 19.06 -1.16 -6.48
N LYS A 236 19.08 0.10 -5.99
CA LYS A 236 18.73 0.47 -4.61
C LYS A 236 17.33 1.06 -4.49
N TYR A 237 16.80 1.63 -5.56
CA TYR A 237 15.55 2.39 -5.57
C TYR A 237 14.59 1.82 -6.59
N CYS A 238 13.28 1.80 -6.26
CA CYS A 238 12.23 1.57 -7.25
C CYS A 238 12.23 2.70 -8.28
N ASN A 239 11.56 2.52 -9.41
CA ASN A 239 11.60 3.50 -10.51
C ASN A 239 11.18 4.91 -10.06
N ASP A 240 10.11 5.03 -9.27
CA ASP A 240 9.61 6.33 -8.79
C ASP A 240 10.59 7.01 -7.84
N CYS A 241 11.20 6.24 -6.93
CA CYS A 241 12.20 6.79 -6.01
C CYS A 241 13.51 7.12 -6.72
N ALA A 242 13.90 6.37 -7.75
CA ALA A 242 15.08 6.67 -8.54
C ALA A 242 14.95 8.03 -9.24
N VAL A 243 13.79 8.34 -9.80
CA VAL A 243 13.52 9.66 -10.41
C VAL A 243 13.63 10.76 -9.35
N LYS A 244 12.97 10.61 -8.19
CA LYS A 244 13.02 11.61 -7.10
C LYS A 244 14.45 11.86 -6.62
N VAL A 245 15.21 10.79 -6.36
CA VAL A 245 16.62 10.87 -5.90
C VAL A 245 17.51 11.51 -6.96
N ASN A 246 17.30 11.23 -8.25
CA ASN A 246 18.06 11.84 -9.32
C ASN A 246 17.77 13.35 -9.46
N ILE A 247 16.50 13.76 -9.32
CA ILE A 247 16.11 15.18 -9.29
C ILE A 247 16.80 15.89 -8.12
N GLN A 248 16.74 15.33 -6.91
CA GLN A 248 17.40 15.92 -5.74
C GLN A 248 18.91 16.06 -5.92
N LYS A 249 19.60 15.02 -6.43
CA LYS A 249 21.03 15.07 -6.72
C LYS A 249 21.37 16.14 -7.77
N THR A 250 20.52 16.30 -8.77
CA THR A 250 20.71 17.32 -9.81
C THR A 250 20.54 18.72 -9.23
N MET A 251 19.53 18.94 -8.38
CA MET A 251 19.33 20.21 -7.70
C MET A 251 20.53 20.59 -6.81
N ILE A 252 21.01 19.65 -6.00
CA ILE A 252 22.19 19.87 -5.15
C ILE A 252 23.40 20.23 -5.99
N ARG A 253 23.66 19.52 -7.10
CA ARG A 253 24.77 19.80 -8.01
C ARG A 253 24.65 21.18 -8.63
N VAL A 254 23.46 21.59 -9.05
CA VAL A 254 23.22 22.92 -9.63
C VAL A 254 23.44 24.01 -8.60
N MET A 255 22.94 23.85 -7.37
CA MET A 255 23.16 24.81 -6.27
C MET A 255 24.65 24.97 -5.99
N ARG A 256 25.37 23.85 -5.81
CA ARG A 256 26.82 23.87 -5.55
C ARG A 256 27.60 24.57 -6.67
N ASN A 257 27.24 24.34 -7.93
CA ASN A 257 27.90 25.00 -9.06
C ASN A 257 27.58 26.49 -9.12
N ARG A 258 26.41 26.95 -8.65
CA ARG A 258 26.07 28.38 -8.53
C ARG A 258 26.91 29.03 -7.43
N GLU A 259 26.97 28.42 -6.25
CA GLU A 259 27.79 28.93 -5.12
C GLU A 259 29.26 29.09 -5.51
N ILE A 260 29.83 28.11 -6.25
CA ILE A 260 31.21 28.18 -6.76
C ILE A 260 31.37 29.34 -7.73
N ARG A 261 30.38 29.57 -8.61
CA ARG A 261 30.44 30.67 -9.61
C ARG A 261 30.32 32.03 -8.93
N ASP A 262 29.39 32.17 -7.99
CA ASP A 262 29.13 33.43 -7.29
C ASP A 262 30.31 33.76 -6.34
N GLY A 263 30.93 32.75 -5.72
CA GLY A 263 32.15 32.89 -4.93
C GLY A 263 33.41 33.23 -5.76
N ALA A 264 33.44 32.83 -7.02
CA ALA A 264 34.53 33.15 -7.93
C ALA A 264 34.45 34.60 -8.54
N THR A 265 33.21 35.13 -8.62
CA THR A 265 32.95 36.51 -9.10
C THR A 265 33.05 37.57 -8.01
N GLY A 266 33.13 37.17 -6.71
CA GLY A 266 33.28 38.07 -5.56
C GLY A 266 34.73 38.43 -5.22
N LYS A 267 35.73 38.12 -6.05
CA LYS A 267 37.14 38.53 -5.89
C LYS A 267 37.56 39.42 -7.06
N ILE A 268 37.06 40.64 -7.07
CA ILE A 268 37.67 41.79 -7.74
C ILE A 268 37.62 42.97 -6.79
#